data_bdd6aee3f3480a81625948ec378e4ede
#
_entry.id   bdd6aee3f3480a81625948ec378e4ede
#
_cell.length_a   1.000
_cell.length_b   1.000
_cell.length_c   1.000
_cell.angle_alpha   90.00
_cell.angle_beta   90.00
_cell.angle_gamma   90.00
#
_symmetry.space_group_name_H-M   'P 1'
#
loop_
_entity.id
_entity.type
_entity.pdbx_description
1 polymer ?
#
loop_
_entity_poly.entity_id
_entity_poly.type
_entity_poly.pdbx_seq_one_letter_code
_entity_poly.pdbx_strand_id
1 'polypeptide(L)'
;MFEKFTAEAREAVVAAQEEARSTGAHAIDSRHVLLALVAGDRIAARTLDQVGVDPAAFAASLRAELCGLDTESLASIGIDLDAVRERADAVFGPGALDRGQRSPRKGHLPFAADGKQALEQALREAVRLRSRRIDGRMLLLGLLRPGLPAESALASVLTEAGSDPSTLRQALEAAA
;
A
#
# COMPACT_ATOMS: atom_id res chain seq x y z
N MET A 1 0.84 -21.82 -0.31
CA MET A 1 1.61 -20.63 -0.64
C MET A 1 2.07 -19.89 0.61
N PHE A 2 1.18 -19.63 1.58
CA PHE A 2 1.51 -18.90 2.83
C PHE A 2 2.42 -19.64 3.82
N GLU A 3 2.63 -20.94 3.67
CA GLU A 3 3.54 -21.73 4.52
C GLU A 3 5.01 -21.28 4.44
N LYS A 4 5.39 -20.63 3.33
CA LYS A 4 6.75 -20.10 3.13
C LYS A 4 6.94 -18.69 3.70
N PHE A 5 5.89 -18.01 4.11
CA PHE A 5 5.99 -16.66 4.68
C PHE A 5 6.50 -16.71 6.12
N THR A 6 7.30 -15.73 6.51
CA THR A 6 7.61 -15.51 7.93
C THR A 6 6.35 -15.07 8.67
N ALA A 7 6.38 -15.04 9.99
CA ALA A 7 5.25 -14.57 10.81
C ALA A 7 4.92 -13.12 10.46
N GLU A 8 5.94 -12.26 10.42
CA GLU A 8 5.82 -10.84 10.11
C GLU A 8 5.25 -10.61 8.70
N ALA A 9 5.75 -11.35 7.71
CA ALA A 9 5.25 -11.25 6.34
C ALA A 9 3.78 -11.69 6.22
N ARG A 10 3.36 -12.69 6.99
CA ARG A 10 1.93 -13.08 7.06
C ARG A 10 1.08 -12.02 7.73
N GLU A 11 1.56 -11.42 8.81
CA GLU A 11 0.90 -10.33 9.50
C GLU A 11 0.70 -9.12 8.57
N ALA A 12 1.73 -8.75 7.79
CA ALA A 12 1.61 -7.68 6.80
C ALA A 12 0.53 -7.99 5.74
N VAL A 13 0.46 -9.23 5.24
CA VAL A 13 -0.58 -9.61 4.26
C VAL A 13 -1.98 -9.61 4.88
N VAL A 14 -2.11 -9.98 6.16
CA VAL A 14 -3.38 -9.90 6.91
C VAL A 14 -3.75 -8.43 7.15
N ALA A 15 -2.78 -7.59 7.57
CA ALA A 15 -3.00 -6.17 7.76
C ALA A 15 -3.41 -5.45 6.48
N ALA A 16 -2.93 -5.88 5.31
CA ALA A 16 -3.36 -5.34 4.02
C ALA A 16 -4.89 -5.45 3.79
N GLN A 17 -5.54 -6.47 4.37
CA GLN A 17 -7.00 -6.59 4.32
C GLN A 17 -7.69 -5.51 5.18
N GLU A 18 -7.12 -5.18 6.33
CA GLU A 18 -7.65 -4.12 7.19
C GLU A 18 -7.44 -2.74 6.55
N GLU A 19 -6.29 -2.52 5.91
CA GLU A 19 -6.05 -1.30 5.13
C GLU A 19 -7.05 -1.18 3.97
N ALA A 20 -7.30 -2.26 3.23
CA ALA A 20 -8.29 -2.26 2.15
C ALA A 20 -9.73 -1.99 2.67
N ARG A 21 -10.07 -2.48 3.87
CA ARG A 21 -11.36 -2.17 4.52
C ARG A 21 -11.45 -0.72 4.96
N SER A 22 -10.40 -0.19 5.57
CA SER A 22 -10.37 1.18 6.08
C SER A 22 -10.46 2.23 4.96
N THR A 23 -9.92 1.91 3.80
CA THR A 23 -10.00 2.74 2.59
C THR A 23 -11.26 2.50 1.75
N GLY A 24 -12.14 1.60 2.18
CA GLY A 24 -13.39 1.28 1.46
C GLY A 24 -13.20 0.47 0.17
N ALA A 25 -12.03 -0.12 -0.04
CA ALA A 25 -11.73 -0.90 -1.24
C ALA A 25 -12.53 -2.20 -1.32
N HIS A 26 -12.80 -2.66 -2.54
CA HIS A 26 -13.52 -3.90 -2.80
C HIS A 26 -12.61 -5.11 -2.97
N ALA A 27 -11.30 -4.89 -3.12
CA ALA A 27 -10.27 -5.90 -3.26
C ALA A 27 -8.94 -5.38 -2.68
N ILE A 28 -8.06 -6.29 -2.30
CA ILE A 28 -6.72 -5.99 -1.80
C ILE A 28 -5.82 -5.82 -3.02
N ASP A 29 -5.43 -4.60 -3.37
CA ASP A 29 -4.46 -4.31 -4.41
C ASP A 29 -3.02 -4.25 -3.87
N SER A 30 -2.04 -4.05 -4.74
CA SER A 30 -0.63 -4.00 -4.38
C SER A 30 -0.29 -2.83 -3.44
N ARG A 31 -1.02 -1.72 -3.48
CA ARG A 31 -0.81 -0.55 -2.60
C ARG A 31 -1.25 -0.82 -1.17
N HIS A 32 -2.31 -1.61 -0.97
CA HIS A 32 -2.73 -2.04 0.38
C HIS A 32 -1.67 -2.96 1.02
N VAL A 33 -1.06 -3.85 0.21
CA VAL A 33 0.06 -4.68 0.67
C VAL A 33 1.28 -3.82 1.01
N LEU A 34 1.60 -2.83 0.16
CA LEU A 34 2.68 -1.88 0.41
C LEU A 34 2.45 -1.09 1.69
N LEU A 35 1.26 -0.53 1.87
CA LEU A 35 0.89 0.26 3.05
C LEU A 35 1.04 -0.55 4.34
N ALA A 36 0.49 -1.76 4.37
CA ALA A 36 0.60 -2.65 5.52
C ALA A 36 2.05 -3.04 5.82
N LEU A 37 2.86 -3.27 4.78
CA LEU A 37 4.26 -3.62 4.92
C LEU A 37 5.08 -2.45 5.48
N VAL A 38 4.90 -1.26 4.94
CA VAL A 38 5.62 -0.05 5.41
C VAL A 38 5.25 0.30 6.85
N ALA A 39 3.98 0.11 7.23
CA ALA A 39 3.49 0.41 8.58
C ALA A 39 3.88 -0.65 9.63
N GLY A 40 4.04 -1.91 9.24
CA GLY A 40 4.17 -3.04 10.18
C GLY A 40 5.49 -3.80 10.12
N ASP A 41 6.23 -3.76 9.01
CA ASP A 41 7.47 -4.53 8.85
C ASP A 41 8.70 -3.67 9.14
N ARG A 42 9.49 -4.10 10.13
CA ARG A 42 10.69 -3.36 10.57
C ARG A 42 11.78 -3.31 9.50
N ILE A 43 11.89 -4.33 8.66
CA ILE A 43 12.93 -4.39 7.61
C ILE A 43 12.55 -3.43 6.48
N ALA A 44 11.29 -3.46 6.05
CA ALA A 44 10.77 -2.55 5.05
C ALA A 44 10.94 -1.08 5.48
N ALA A 45 10.50 -0.75 6.70
CA ALA A 45 10.62 0.60 7.25
C ALA A 45 12.09 1.08 7.32
N ARG A 46 12.99 0.25 7.87
CA ARG A 46 14.43 0.58 7.93
C ARG A 46 15.06 0.79 6.57
N THR A 47 14.71 -0.05 5.60
CA THR A 47 15.31 0.06 4.27
C THR A 47 14.83 1.31 3.54
N LEU A 48 13.57 1.70 3.71
CA LEU A 48 13.05 2.97 3.20
C LEU A 48 13.76 4.17 3.84
N ASP A 49 13.93 4.16 5.15
CA ASP A 49 14.66 5.20 5.88
C ASP A 49 16.12 5.34 5.40
N GLN A 50 16.81 4.23 5.15
CA GLN A 50 18.17 4.21 4.59
C GLN A 50 18.29 4.88 3.21
N VAL A 51 17.24 4.85 2.41
CA VAL A 51 17.20 5.50 1.08
C VAL A 51 16.55 6.89 1.12
N GLY A 52 16.34 7.44 2.32
CA GLY A 52 15.88 8.81 2.53
C GLY A 52 14.35 8.98 2.53
N VAL A 53 13.59 7.90 2.57
CA VAL A 53 12.12 7.93 2.65
C VAL A 53 11.69 7.72 4.09
N ASP A 54 10.98 8.70 4.68
CA ASP A 54 10.32 8.53 5.98
C ASP A 54 9.13 7.55 5.85
N PRO A 55 9.20 6.37 6.48
CA PRO A 55 8.16 5.36 6.32
C PRO A 55 6.78 5.81 6.86
N ALA A 56 6.76 6.60 7.94
CA ALA A 56 5.52 7.07 8.55
C ALA A 56 4.82 8.11 7.67
N ALA A 57 5.58 9.08 7.15
CA ALA A 57 5.07 10.08 6.22
C ALA A 57 4.57 9.43 4.93
N PHE A 58 5.33 8.47 4.38
CA PHE A 58 4.93 7.73 3.18
C PHE A 58 3.65 6.92 3.40
N ALA A 59 3.55 6.19 4.51
CA ALA A 59 2.35 5.43 4.83
C ALA A 59 1.11 6.33 4.98
N ALA A 60 1.27 7.52 5.58
CA ALA A 60 0.19 8.50 5.72
C ALA A 60 -0.26 9.04 4.35
N SER A 61 0.69 9.42 3.48
CA SER A 61 0.42 9.89 2.12
C SER A 61 -0.28 8.82 1.27
N LEU A 62 0.25 7.60 1.28
CA LEU A 62 -0.34 6.47 0.53
C LEU A 62 -1.76 6.14 1.01
N ARG A 63 -2.00 6.22 2.33
CA ARG A 63 -3.35 6.02 2.89
C ARG A 63 -4.31 7.11 2.45
N ALA A 64 -3.88 8.37 2.43
CA ALA A 64 -4.69 9.49 1.94
C ALA A 64 -5.05 9.31 0.46
N GLU A 65 -4.10 8.91 -0.38
CA GLU A 65 -4.34 8.58 -1.78
C GLU A 65 -5.37 7.45 -1.95
N LEU A 66 -5.24 6.38 -1.18
CA LEU A 66 -6.15 5.22 -1.23
C LEU A 66 -7.56 5.54 -0.75
N CYS A 67 -7.73 6.50 0.15
CA CYS A 67 -9.04 6.97 0.58
C CYS A 67 -9.81 7.72 -0.51
N GLY A 68 -9.17 8.05 -1.63
CA GLY A 68 -9.82 8.46 -2.88
C GLY A 68 -10.51 9.83 -2.88
N LEU A 69 -10.30 10.64 -1.85
CA LEU A 69 -10.78 12.02 -1.76
C LEU A 69 -9.61 12.92 -1.34
N ASP A 70 -8.68 13.11 -2.28
CA ASP A 70 -7.68 14.17 -2.14
C ASP A 70 -8.38 15.52 -2.27
N THR A 71 -8.63 16.14 -1.11
CA THR A 71 -9.29 17.45 -0.99
C THR A 71 -8.53 18.51 -1.79
N GLU A 72 -7.21 18.38 -1.86
CA GLU A 72 -6.35 19.33 -2.56
C GLU A 72 -6.47 19.20 -4.09
N SER A 73 -6.48 17.98 -4.61
CA SER A 73 -6.73 17.71 -6.03
C SER A 73 -8.12 18.15 -6.46
N LEU A 74 -9.15 17.93 -5.64
CA LEU A 74 -10.51 18.40 -5.91
C LEU A 74 -10.60 19.93 -5.87
N ALA A 75 -9.95 20.58 -4.90
CA ALA A 75 -9.88 22.03 -4.80
C ALA A 75 -9.17 22.65 -6.01
N SER A 76 -8.14 22.01 -6.55
CA SER A 76 -7.41 22.49 -7.73
C SER A 76 -8.28 22.59 -9.00
N ILE A 77 -9.32 21.75 -9.08
CA ILE A 77 -10.32 21.78 -10.17
C ILE A 77 -11.61 22.51 -9.77
N GLY A 78 -11.58 23.26 -8.64
CA GLY A 78 -12.69 24.09 -8.18
C GLY A 78 -13.80 23.34 -7.44
N ILE A 79 -13.57 22.11 -7.02
CA ILE A 79 -14.52 21.31 -6.23
C ILE A 79 -14.18 21.46 -4.75
N ASP A 80 -15.04 22.20 -4.02
CA ASP A 80 -15.02 22.27 -2.57
C ASP A 80 -15.72 21.04 -1.97
N LEU A 81 -14.93 20.12 -1.45
CA LEU A 81 -15.41 18.85 -0.90
C LEU A 81 -16.29 19.07 0.35
N ASP A 82 -15.99 20.08 1.15
CA ASP A 82 -16.77 20.38 2.36
C ASP A 82 -18.15 20.94 1.98
N ALA A 83 -18.21 21.81 0.98
CA ALA A 83 -19.49 22.28 0.43
C ALA A 83 -20.30 21.16 -0.21
N VAL A 84 -19.64 20.20 -0.86
CA VAL A 84 -20.31 19.01 -1.43
C VAL A 84 -20.85 18.10 -0.32
N ARG A 85 -20.09 17.90 0.78
CA ARG A 85 -20.54 17.14 1.94
C ARG A 85 -21.74 17.79 2.62
N GLU A 86 -21.69 19.08 2.89
CA GLU A 86 -22.80 19.80 3.50
C GLU A 86 -24.09 19.68 2.66
N ARG A 87 -23.99 19.83 1.36
CA ARG A 87 -25.15 19.67 0.46
C ARG A 87 -25.67 18.24 0.41
N ALA A 88 -24.79 17.27 0.37
CA ALA A 88 -25.16 15.85 0.42
C ALA A 88 -25.84 15.50 1.75
N ASP A 89 -25.31 16.00 2.86
CA ASP A 89 -25.88 15.79 4.19
C ASP A 89 -27.24 16.47 4.36
N ALA A 90 -27.42 17.66 3.79
CA ALA A 90 -28.70 18.39 3.80
C ALA A 90 -29.78 17.64 2.99
N VAL A 91 -29.45 16.98 1.90
CA VAL A 91 -30.40 16.28 1.02
C VAL A 91 -30.64 14.83 1.45
N PHE A 92 -29.60 14.13 1.84
CA PHE A 92 -29.63 12.68 2.09
C PHE A 92 -29.39 12.30 3.56
N GLY A 93 -29.19 13.31 4.43
CA GLY A 93 -28.93 13.17 5.85
C GLY A 93 -27.44 12.99 6.20
N PRO A 94 -27.07 13.19 7.49
CA PRO A 94 -25.69 13.22 7.95
C PRO A 94 -24.86 11.99 7.52
N GLY A 95 -23.64 12.21 7.02
CA GLY A 95 -22.75 11.16 6.56
C GLY A 95 -23.15 10.52 5.23
N ALA A 96 -23.90 11.24 4.39
CA ALA A 96 -24.44 10.71 3.12
C ALA A 96 -23.35 10.23 2.18
N LEU A 97 -22.26 10.97 2.01
CA LEU A 97 -21.12 10.58 1.18
C LEU A 97 -20.30 9.45 1.81
N ASP A 98 -20.24 9.38 3.13
CA ASP A 98 -19.50 8.36 3.86
C ASP A 98 -20.22 7.01 3.87
N ARG A 99 -21.54 6.99 3.72
CA ARG A 99 -22.36 5.77 3.72
C ARG A 99 -22.11 4.87 2.51
N GLY A 100 -21.75 5.45 1.37
CA GLY A 100 -21.42 4.70 0.15
C GLY A 100 -20.05 4.01 0.23
N GLN A 101 -19.13 4.54 1.02
CA GLN A 101 -17.77 4.01 1.19
C GLN A 101 -17.63 3.05 2.37
N ARG A 102 -18.52 3.12 3.37
CA ARG A 102 -18.38 2.46 4.67
C ARG A 102 -19.35 1.31 4.93
N SER A 103 -19.76 0.56 3.95
CA SER A 103 -20.29 -0.76 4.30
C SER A 103 -19.11 -1.68 4.61
N PRO A 104 -18.79 -1.96 5.89
CA PRO A 104 -17.76 -2.94 6.21
C PRO A 104 -18.26 -4.27 5.67
N ARG A 105 -17.70 -4.71 4.54
CA ARG A 105 -17.99 -6.04 4.01
C ARG A 105 -17.54 -7.06 5.05
N LYS A 106 -18.52 -7.69 5.71
CA LYS A 106 -18.26 -8.86 6.55
C LYS A 106 -17.74 -9.97 5.63
N GLY A 107 -16.49 -10.39 5.81
CA GLY A 107 -15.89 -11.47 5.05
C GLY A 107 -14.48 -11.17 4.54
N HIS A 108 -13.86 -12.14 3.90
CA HIS A 108 -12.55 -12.01 3.26
C HIS A 108 -12.68 -11.16 2.00
N LEU A 109 -11.85 -10.11 1.88
CA LEU A 109 -11.69 -9.38 0.63
C LEU A 109 -10.81 -10.20 -0.33
N PRO A 110 -11.19 -10.30 -1.60
CA PRO A 110 -10.34 -10.95 -2.60
C PRO A 110 -9.11 -10.08 -2.91
N PHE A 111 -8.01 -10.72 -3.30
CA PHE A 111 -6.90 -9.99 -3.89
C PHE A 111 -7.22 -9.59 -5.32
N ALA A 112 -6.93 -8.33 -5.66
CA ALA A 112 -6.91 -7.84 -7.02
C ALA A 112 -5.80 -8.52 -7.85
N ALA A 113 -5.82 -8.38 -9.16
CA ALA A 113 -4.84 -9.03 -10.03
C ALA A 113 -3.41 -8.57 -9.73
N ASP A 114 -3.21 -7.29 -9.52
CA ASP A 114 -1.92 -6.68 -9.20
C ASP A 114 -1.42 -7.07 -7.79
N GLY A 115 -2.32 -7.18 -6.80
CA GLY A 115 -1.99 -7.71 -5.48
C GLY A 115 -1.50 -9.16 -5.54
N LYS A 116 -2.15 -10.02 -6.33
CA LYS A 116 -1.69 -11.39 -6.59
C LYS A 116 -0.33 -11.41 -7.29
N GLN A 117 -0.15 -10.56 -8.31
CA GLN A 117 1.12 -10.45 -9.03
C GLN A 117 2.28 -10.03 -8.10
N ALA A 118 2.04 -9.11 -7.17
CA ALA A 118 3.05 -8.71 -6.19
C ALA A 118 3.49 -9.90 -5.31
N LEU A 119 2.54 -10.70 -4.81
CA LEU A 119 2.85 -11.88 -4.00
C LEU A 119 3.56 -12.99 -4.81
N GLU A 120 3.18 -13.20 -6.06
CA GLU A 120 3.87 -14.13 -6.96
C GLU A 120 5.30 -13.67 -7.24
N GLN A 121 5.49 -12.37 -7.44
CA GLN A 121 6.82 -11.81 -7.65
C GLN A 121 7.68 -11.93 -6.39
N ALA A 122 7.12 -11.71 -5.19
CA ALA A 122 7.83 -11.95 -3.94
C ALA A 122 8.34 -13.39 -3.81
N LEU A 123 7.56 -14.37 -4.26
CA LEU A 123 7.99 -15.76 -4.32
C LEU A 123 9.15 -15.96 -5.32
N ARG A 124 9.09 -15.31 -6.49
CA ARG A 124 10.17 -15.37 -7.49
C ARG A 124 11.46 -14.75 -6.96
N GLU A 125 11.37 -13.63 -6.25
CA GLU A 125 12.51 -12.98 -5.60
C GLU A 125 13.11 -13.88 -4.51
N ALA A 126 12.29 -14.55 -3.70
CA ALA A 126 12.77 -15.52 -2.73
C ALA A 126 13.55 -16.68 -3.39
N VAL A 127 13.04 -17.20 -4.51
CA VAL A 127 13.74 -18.25 -5.29
C VAL A 127 15.07 -17.71 -5.86
N ARG A 128 15.06 -16.50 -6.44
CA ARG A 128 16.24 -15.84 -7.00
C ARG A 128 17.33 -15.65 -5.94
N LEU A 129 16.93 -15.20 -4.75
CA LEU A 129 17.84 -14.97 -3.62
C LEU A 129 18.13 -16.25 -2.80
N ARG A 130 17.66 -17.41 -3.27
CA ARG A 130 17.82 -18.71 -2.60
C ARG A 130 17.33 -18.74 -1.15
N SER A 131 16.36 -17.89 -0.84
CA SER A 131 15.72 -17.87 0.47
C SER A 131 14.68 -18.99 0.57
N ARG A 132 14.65 -19.67 1.72
CA ARG A 132 13.63 -20.68 2.02
C ARG A 132 12.33 -20.07 2.53
N ARG A 133 12.36 -18.81 2.94
CA ARG A 133 11.22 -18.08 3.49
C ARG A 133 11.01 -16.76 2.74
N ILE A 134 9.78 -16.33 2.68
CA ILE A 134 9.36 -15.03 2.15
C ILE A 134 9.19 -14.11 3.35
N ASP A 135 10.08 -13.15 3.50
CA ASP A 135 10.05 -12.09 4.50
C ASP A 135 9.60 -10.75 3.91
N GLY A 136 9.60 -9.70 4.70
CA GLY A 136 9.21 -8.35 4.26
C GLY A 136 10.06 -7.82 3.12
N ARG A 137 11.34 -8.20 3.04
CA ARG A 137 12.23 -7.82 1.92
C ARG A 137 11.73 -8.38 0.60
N MET A 138 11.37 -9.68 0.59
CA MET A 138 10.87 -10.33 -0.62
C MET A 138 9.54 -9.73 -1.07
N LEU A 139 8.68 -9.37 -0.10
CA LEU A 139 7.43 -8.68 -0.39
C LEU A 139 7.70 -7.31 -1.01
N LEU A 140 8.61 -6.51 -0.44
CA LEU A 140 8.93 -5.19 -0.97
C LEU A 140 9.62 -5.28 -2.35
N LEU A 141 10.51 -6.26 -2.56
CA LEU A 141 11.07 -6.56 -3.88
C LEU A 141 10.00 -6.94 -4.90
N GLY A 142 8.98 -7.70 -4.47
CA GLY A 142 7.86 -8.08 -5.31
C GLY A 142 6.99 -6.88 -5.71
N LEU A 143 6.83 -5.91 -4.81
CA LEU A 143 6.10 -4.67 -5.03
C LEU A 143 6.84 -3.69 -5.95
N LEU A 144 8.17 -3.81 -6.08
CA LEU A 144 8.98 -3.04 -7.04
C LEU A 144 8.89 -3.56 -8.49
N ARG A 145 7.97 -4.48 -8.78
CA ARG A 145 7.76 -4.95 -10.14
C ARG A 145 7.19 -3.83 -11.00
N PRO A 146 7.81 -3.52 -12.18
CA PRO A 146 7.30 -2.52 -13.10
C PRO A 146 5.85 -2.77 -13.53
N GLY A 147 5.05 -1.71 -13.52
CA GLY A 147 3.64 -1.76 -13.91
C GLY A 147 2.66 -2.10 -12.80
N LEU A 148 3.12 -2.26 -11.56
CA LEU A 148 2.24 -2.33 -10.40
C LEU A 148 1.92 -0.91 -9.86
N PRO A 149 0.69 -0.63 -9.41
CA PRO A 149 0.37 0.62 -8.72
C PRO A 149 1.28 0.92 -7.53
N ALA A 150 1.67 -0.11 -6.77
CA ALA A 150 2.62 0.03 -5.67
C ALA A 150 4.02 0.47 -6.12
N GLU A 151 4.49 -0.01 -7.27
CA GLU A 151 5.77 0.42 -7.85
C GLU A 151 5.75 1.90 -8.21
N SER A 152 4.66 2.37 -8.82
CA SER A 152 4.51 3.79 -9.15
C SER A 152 4.53 4.68 -7.91
N ALA A 153 3.85 4.28 -6.83
CA ALA A 153 3.87 5.00 -5.56
C ALA A 153 5.28 5.02 -4.93
N LEU A 154 5.99 3.88 -4.96
CA LEU A 154 7.38 3.81 -4.50
C LEU A 154 8.32 4.67 -5.34
N ALA A 155 8.19 4.64 -6.67
CA ALA A 155 9.02 5.43 -7.57
C ALA A 155 8.84 6.94 -7.35
N SER A 156 7.61 7.39 -7.10
CA SER A 156 7.30 8.79 -6.81
C SER A 156 8.01 9.25 -5.54
N VAL A 157 7.77 8.56 -4.41
CA VAL A 157 8.37 8.96 -3.12
C VAL A 157 9.90 8.84 -3.11
N LEU A 158 10.46 7.84 -3.79
CA LEU A 158 11.90 7.69 -3.94
C LEU A 158 12.51 8.86 -4.74
N THR A 159 11.84 9.28 -5.82
CA THR A 159 12.28 10.44 -6.61
C THR A 159 12.27 11.72 -5.78
N GLU A 160 11.23 11.92 -4.97
CA GLU A 160 11.13 13.07 -4.04
C GLU A 160 12.26 13.04 -2.99
N ALA A 161 12.68 11.86 -2.55
CA ALA A 161 13.80 11.65 -1.64
C ALA A 161 15.19 11.72 -2.33
N GLY A 162 15.25 11.99 -3.64
CA GLY A 162 16.49 11.99 -4.41
C GLY A 162 17.09 10.60 -4.63
N SER A 163 16.27 9.56 -4.58
CA SER A 163 16.64 8.16 -4.75
C SER A 163 15.86 7.54 -5.93
N ASP A 164 16.00 6.25 -6.15
CA ASP A 164 15.34 5.52 -7.24
C ASP A 164 15.06 4.06 -6.84
N PRO A 165 14.15 3.36 -7.58
CA PRO A 165 13.80 1.97 -7.30
C PRO A 165 14.98 0.99 -7.35
N SER A 166 16.03 1.28 -8.12
CA SER A 166 17.21 0.41 -8.20
C SER A 166 18.06 0.52 -6.94
N THR A 167 18.19 1.70 -6.37
CA THR A 167 18.86 1.94 -5.08
C THR A 167 18.12 1.22 -3.95
N LEU A 168 16.79 1.33 -3.90
CA LEU A 168 15.99 0.58 -2.92
C LEU A 168 16.16 -0.93 -3.08
N ARG A 169 16.15 -1.45 -4.32
CA ARG A 169 16.39 -2.87 -4.60
C ARG A 169 17.74 -3.32 -4.09
N GLN A 170 18.81 -2.57 -4.35
CA GLN A 170 20.16 -2.89 -3.87
C GLN A 170 20.22 -2.91 -2.33
N ALA A 171 19.61 -1.95 -1.66
CA ALA A 171 19.54 -1.91 -0.21
C ALA A 171 18.81 -3.12 0.38
N LEU A 172 17.69 -3.55 -0.23
CA LEU A 172 16.95 -4.76 0.16
C LEU A 172 17.78 -6.02 -0.03
N GLU A 173 18.54 -6.13 -1.12
CA GLU A 173 19.40 -7.28 -1.40
C GLU A 173 20.61 -7.35 -0.47
N ALA A 174 21.14 -6.18 -0.06
CA ALA A 174 22.27 -6.10 0.89
C ALA A 174 21.86 -6.38 2.34
N ALA A 175 20.60 -6.22 2.70
CA ALA A 175 20.08 -6.49 4.05
C ALA A 175 19.88 -8.00 4.37
N ALA A 176 20.52 -8.88 3.57
CA ALA A 176 20.41 -10.35 3.70
C ALA A 176 21.21 -10.90 4.88
#